data_4d8cf86e0c252df90b9f5d65d5ffa822
#
_entry.id   4d8cf86e0c252df90b9f5d65d5ffa822
#
_cell.length_a   1.000
_cell.length_b   1.000
_cell.length_c   1.000
_cell.angle_alpha   90.00
_cell.angle_beta   90.00
_cell.angle_gamma   90.00
#
_symmetry.space_group_name_H-M   'P 1'
#
loop_
_entity.id
_entity.type
_entity.pdbx_description
1 polymer ?
#
loop_
_entity_poly.entity_id
_entity_poly.type
_entity_poly.pdbx_seq_one_letter_code
_entity_poly.pdbx_strand_id
1 'polypeptide(L)'
;LRENVEAAVRGGANLIVLSDRAGEGEVPIPSLLSLAAVHNHLINVGLRTDADLLVETGDAMRAHDFACLVGYSASGIYPYMAHECIRDLCERGELDVDGDTAVANYDKAVTAGITSIMSKMGISTMQGYHSAQIFEILGLDDAFVDECFTHTSTRIGGLGVEGVQRELNERYDKAIALDKTPAPDQLPSLGVTSWRPIDGEEHLINPQTIYLLQRAVREGDYDMFKEYSAACHVPGRAVALRDLLDFAPQGAPVPIDE
;
A
#
# COMPACT_ATOMS: atom_id res chain seq x y z
N LEU A 1 -7.25 -14.00 16.04
CA LEU A 1 -7.72 -12.62 16.18
C LEU A 1 -9.26 -12.56 16.20
N ARG A 2 -9.96 -13.02 15.15
CA ARG A 2 -11.44 -12.97 15.00
C ARG A 2 -12.17 -13.53 16.20
N GLU A 3 -11.84 -14.72 16.66
CA GLU A 3 -12.46 -15.39 17.83
C GLU A 3 -12.25 -14.61 19.13
N ASN A 4 -11.05 -14.03 19.31
CA ASN A 4 -10.76 -13.22 20.51
C ASN A 4 -11.63 -11.94 20.53
N VAL A 5 -11.81 -11.29 19.37
CA VAL A 5 -12.66 -10.11 19.26
C VAL A 5 -14.12 -10.48 19.49
N GLU A 6 -14.61 -11.57 18.88
CA GLU A 6 -15.97 -12.06 19.12
C GLU A 6 -16.22 -12.32 20.61
N ALA A 7 -15.29 -13.02 21.27
CA ALA A 7 -15.41 -13.28 22.70
C ALA A 7 -15.43 -12.00 23.55
N ALA A 8 -14.62 -11.00 23.21
CA ALA A 8 -14.62 -9.71 23.88
C ALA A 8 -15.96 -8.98 23.73
N VAL A 9 -16.50 -8.91 22.49
CA VAL A 9 -17.80 -8.25 22.23
C VAL A 9 -18.94 -8.99 22.94
N ARG A 10 -18.98 -10.31 22.89
CA ARG A 10 -19.95 -11.12 23.67
C ARG A 10 -19.79 -10.93 25.18
N GLY A 11 -18.57 -10.61 25.63
CA GLY A 11 -18.25 -10.23 27.01
C GLY A 11 -18.67 -8.82 27.42
N GLY A 12 -19.23 -8.03 26.49
CA GLY A 12 -19.72 -6.67 26.73
C GLY A 12 -18.74 -5.56 26.32
N ALA A 13 -17.65 -5.85 25.63
CA ALA A 13 -16.78 -4.83 25.07
C ALA A 13 -17.50 -4.16 23.88
N ASN A 14 -17.66 -2.85 23.92
CA ASN A 14 -18.27 -2.03 22.88
C ASN A 14 -17.25 -1.17 22.12
N LEU A 15 -15.97 -1.27 22.45
CA LEU A 15 -14.86 -0.62 21.77
C LEU A 15 -13.71 -1.62 21.66
N ILE A 16 -13.30 -1.90 20.44
CA ILE A 16 -12.19 -2.81 20.13
C ILE A 16 -11.07 -2.00 19.49
N VAL A 17 -9.88 -2.10 20.04
CA VAL A 17 -8.66 -1.52 19.46
C VAL A 17 -7.86 -2.64 18.79
N LEU A 18 -7.66 -2.53 17.49
CA LEU A 18 -6.76 -3.37 16.72
C LEU A 18 -5.42 -2.63 16.61
N SER A 19 -4.37 -3.21 17.17
CA SER A 19 -3.03 -2.61 17.19
C SER A 19 -2.02 -3.49 16.48
N ASP A 20 -1.17 -2.89 15.67
CA ASP A 20 -0.01 -3.55 15.05
C ASP A 20 1.28 -3.39 15.87
N ARG A 21 1.19 -2.86 17.10
CA ARG A 21 2.31 -2.86 18.05
C ARG A 21 2.54 -4.30 18.53
N ALA A 22 3.41 -5.00 17.84
CA ALA A 22 3.76 -6.37 18.16
C ALA A 22 4.84 -6.45 19.26
N GLY A 23 4.85 -7.56 19.99
CA GLY A 23 5.92 -7.89 20.91
C GLY A 23 7.22 -8.29 20.18
N GLU A 24 8.32 -8.40 20.93
CA GLU A 24 9.60 -8.84 20.37
C GLU A 24 9.46 -10.26 19.76
N GLY A 25 9.85 -10.41 18.51
CA GLY A 25 9.74 -11.67 17.76
C GLY A 25 8.36 -11.95 17.14
N GLU A 26 7.41 -11.04 17.28
CA GLU A 26 6.10 -11.16 16.66
C GLU A 26 6.03 -10.32 15.37
N VAL A 27 5.42 -10.87 14.33
CA VAL A 27 5.15 -10.17 13.07
C VAL A 27 3.70 -9.72 13.07
N PRO A 28 3.41 -8.41 13.05
CA PRO A 28 2.03 -7.94 13.11
C PRO A 28 1.26 -8.28 11.82
N ILE A 29 -0.03 -8.57 11.97
CA ILE A 29 -0.94 -8.66 10.83
C ILE A 29 -1.15 -7.25 10.26
N PRO A 30 -1.08 -7.04 8.93
CA PRO A 30 -1.34 -5.73 8.33
C PRO A 30 -2.67 -5.15 8.80
N SER A 31 -2.67 -3.86 9.15
CA SER A 31 -3.82 -3.21 9.80
C SER A 31 -5.10 -3.30 8.99
N LEU A 32 -5.02 -3.13 7.66
CA LEU A 32 -6.18 -3.24 6.79
C LEU A 32 -6.73 -4.68 6.75
N LEU A 33 -5.86 -5.67 6.70
CA LEU A 33 -6.25 -7.08 6.72
C LEU A 33 -6.90 -7.46 8.04
N SER A 34 -6.32 -7.08 9.18
CA SER A 34 -6.88 -7.35 10.50
C SER A 34 -8.24 -6.71 10.68
N LEU A 35 -8.39 -5.44 10.27
CA LEU A 35 -9.64 -4.70 10.32
C LEU A 35 -10.73 -5.35 9.47
N ALA A 36 -10.44 -5.61 8.18
CA ALA A 36 -11.41 -6.19 7.25
C ALA A 36 -11.86 -7.58 7.70
N ALA A 37 -10.93 -8.44 8.11
CA ALA A 37 -11.23 -9.78 8.61
C ALA A 37 -12.10 -9.76 9.88
N VAL A 38 -11.83 -8.85 10.83
CA VAL A 38 -12.63 -8.67 12.04
C VAL A 38 -14.00 -8.08 11.71
N HIS A 39 -14.05 -7.05 10.88
CA HIS A 39 -15.29 -6.41 10.45
C HIS A 39 -16.27 -7.43 9.83
N ASN A 40 -15.79 -8.20 8.83
CA ASN A 40 -16.60 -9.20 8.15
C ASN A 40 -17.00 -10.36 9.09
N HIS A 41 -16.09 -10.79 9.96
CA HIS A 41 -16.43 -11.81 10.97
C HIS A 41 -17.55 -11.34 11.90
N LEU A 42 -17.47 -10.12 12.42
CA LEU A 42 -18.52 -9.57 13.29
C LEU A 42 -19.87 -9.40 12.57
N ILE A 43 -19.86 -9.10 11.26
CA ILE A 43 -21.09 -9.12 10.44
C ILE A 43 -21.68 -10.54 10.40
N ASN A 44 -20.85 -11.53 10.08
CA ASN A 44 -21.30 -12.92 9.93
C ASN A 44 -21.88 -13.52 11.20
N VAL A 45 -21.38 -13.09 12.37
CA VAL A 45 -21.90 -13.56 13.68
C VAL A 45 -22.96 -12.61 14.30
N GLY A 46 -23.34 -11.54 13.58
CA GLY A 46 -24.39 -10.60 13.97
C GLY A 46 -24.01 -9.65 15.11
N LEU A 47 -22.74 -9.38 15.32
CA LEU A 47 -22.21 -8.54 16.41
C LEU A 47 -21.61 -7.21 15.95
N ARG A 48 -21.60 -6.90 14.63
CA ARG A 48 -20.89 -5.72 14.12
C ARG A 48 -21.42 -4.40 14.67
N THR A 49 -22.70 -4.34 15.01
CA THR A 49 -23.34 -3.13 15.55
C THR A 49 -23.12 -2.94 17.06
N ASP A 50 -22.57 -3.94 17.75
CA ASP A 50 -22.40 -3.92 19.20
C ASP A 50 -21.05 -3.32 19.62
N ALA A 51 -20.11 -3.14 18.66
CA ALA A 51 -18.79 -2.59 18.95
C ALA A 51 -18.25 -1.72 17.82
N ASP A 52 -17.56 -0.64 18.19
CA ASP A 52 -16.73 0.16 17.32
C ASP A 52 -15.32 -0.44 17.17
N LEU A 53 -14.72 -0.25 15.98
CA LEU A 53 -13.37 -0.70 15.67
C LEU A 53 -12.44 0.50 15.54
N LEU A 54 -11.48 0.59 16.43
CA LEU A 54 -10.37 1.53 16.32
C LEU A 54 -9.12 0.81 15.82
N VAL A 55 -8.32 1.50 15.02
CA VAL A 55 -7.06 0.97 14.47
C VAL A 55 -5.90 1.82 14.96
N GLU A 56 -5.01 1.23 15.73
CA GLU A 56 -3.71 1.77 16.08
C GLU A 56 -2.67 1.17 15.13
N THR A 57 -2.04 2.00 14.29
CA THR A 57 -1.24 1.47 13.18
C THR A 57 0.02 2.25 12.90
N GLY A 58 1.09 1.52 12.57
CA GLY A 58 2.31 2.04 11.95
C GLY A 58 2.28 2.08 10.43
N ASP A 59 1.31 1.40 9.78
CA ASP A 59 1.27 1.28 8.32
C ASP A 59 0.66 2.50 7.61
N ALA A 60 -0.30 3.20 8.25
CA ALA A 60 -1.02 4.31 7.62
C ALA A 60 -0.22 5.61 7.65
N MET A 61 0.21 6.08 6.49
CA MET A 61 1.02 7.28 6.31
C MET A 61 0.38 8.32 5.39
N ARG A 62 -0.42 7.90 4.41
CA ARG A 62 -0.98 8.75 3.36
C ARG A 62 -2.50 8.72 3.38
N ALA A 63 -3.14 9.77 2.88
CA ALA A 63 -4.61 9.88 2.84
C ALA A 63 -5.30 8.64 2.24
N HIS A 64 -4.68 7.96 1.28
CA HIS A 64 -5.22 6.73 0.69
C HIS A 64 -5.28 5.57 1.70
N ASP A 65 -4.26 5.42 2.55
CA ASP A 65 -4.21 4.37 3.57
C ASP A 65 -5.37 4.53 4.55
N PHE A 66 -5.61 5.77 5.00
CA PHE A 66 -6.75 6.11 5.85
C PHE A 66 -8.09 5.90 5.14
N ALA A 67 -8.18 6.28 3.86
CA ALA A 67 -9.38 6.06 3.08
C ALA A 67 -9.72 4.57 2.97
N CYS A 68 -8.73 3.69 2.82
CA CYS A 68 -8.94 2.25 2.85
C CYS A 68 -9.43 1.77 4.22
N LEU A 69 -8.77 2.18 5.32
CA LEU A 69 -9.19 1.80 6.67
C LEU A 69 -10.61 2.26 6.99
N VAL A 70 -10.96 3.50 6.68
CA VAL A 70 -12.33 4.02 6.84
C VAL A 70 -13.32 3.25 5.96
N GLY A 71 -12.94 2.95 4.71
CA GLY A 71 -13.76 2.18 3.78
C GLY A 71 -14.06 0.76 4.27
N TYR A 72 -13.16 0.16 5.04
CA TYR A 72 -13.38 -1.11 5.74
C TYR A 72 -13.88 -0.93 7.19
N SER A 73 -14.50 0.23 7.46
CA SER A 73 -15.27 0.52 8.68
C SER A 73 -14.47 0.70 9.97
N ALA A 74 -13.26 1.28 9.87
CA ALA A 74 -12.60 1.84 11.04
C ALA A 74 -13.39 3.06 11.54
N SER A 75 -13.79 3.05 12.82
CA SER A 75 -14.46 4.19 13.48
C SER A 75 -13.46 5.26 13.90
N GLY A 76 -12.20 4.90 14.11
CA GLY A 76 -11.10 5.79 14.40
C GLY A 76 -9.76 5.16 14.07
N ILE A 77 -8.76 6.01 13.77
CA ILE A 77 -7.42 5.57 13.36
C ILE A 77 -6.39 6.40 14.13
N TYR A 78 -5.46 5.72 14.79
CA TYR A 78 -4.30 6.34 15.43
C TYR A 78 -3.01 5.94 14.70
N PRO A 79 -2.46 6.81 13.83
CA PRO A 79 -1.26 6.54 13.04
C PRO A 79 0.00 6.84 13.85
N TYR A 80 0.28 6.06 14.89
CA TYR A 80 1.34 6.38 15.85
C TYR A 80 2.71 6.57 15.20
N MET A 81 3.07 5.74 14.22
CA MET A 81 4.37 5.83 13.55
C MET A 81 4.50 7.13 12.74
N ALA A 82 3.43 7.55 12.03
CA ALA A 82 3.45 8.82 11.31
C ALA A 82 3.64 10.00 12.26
N HIS A 83 2.95 9.99 13.41
CA HIS A 83 3.08 11.04 14.42
C HIS A 83 4.49 11.07 15.03
N GLU A 84 5.08 9.91 15.34
CA GLU A 84 6.44 9.82 15.88
C GLU A 84 7.49 10.28 14.86
N CYS A 85 7.37 9.86 13.60
CA CYS A 85 8.26 10.30 12.53
C CYS A 85 8.21 11.84 12.35
N ILE A 86 7.03 12.45 12.43
CA ILE A 86 6.86 13.89 12.31
C ILE A 86 7.55 14.61 13.49
N ARG A 87 7.38 14.11 14.73
CA ARG A 87 8.04 14.68 15.89
C ARG A 87 9.57 14.58 15.80
N ASP A 88 10.09 13.44 15.38
CA ASP A 88 11.52 13.24 15.14
C ASP A 88 12.09 14.22 14.10
N LEU A 89 11.37 14.46 13.00
CA LEU A 89 11.77 15.46 12.00
C LEU A 89 11.81 16.89 12.57
N CYS A 90 10.89 17.24 13.47
CA CYS A 90 10.92 18.52 14.17
C CYS A 90 12.09 18.60 15.15
N GLU A 91 12.35 17.56 15.92
CA GLU A 91 13.46 17.49 16.88
C GLU A 91 14.82 17.58 16.18
N ARG A 92 14.95 17.00 14.99
CA ARG A 92 16.16 17.12 14.16
C ARG A 92 16.29 18.46 13.43
N GLY A 93 15.29 19.34 13.54
CA GLY A 93 15.28 20.64 12.87
C GLY A 93 15.07 20.57 11.36
N GLU A 94 14.54 19.46 10.85
CA GLU A 94 14.17 19.32 9.44
C GLU A 94 12.82 20.00 9.12
N LEU A 95 11.99 20.20 10.13
CA LEU A 95 10.76 20.99 10.06
C LEU A 95 10.83 22.17 11.01
N ASP A 96 10.55 23.37 10.51
CA ASP A 96 10.61 24.63 11.26
C ASP A 96 9.28 24.95 11.98
N VAL A 97 8.76 23.94 12.70
CA VAL A 97 7.56 24.06 13.53
C VAL A 97 7.69 23.12 14.73
N ASP A 98 6.93 23.37 15.81
CA ASP A 98 6.88 22.42 16.93
C ASP A 98 6.14 21.12 16.56
N GLY A 99 6.48 20.03 17.25
CA GLY A 99 5.98 18.69 16.92
C GLY A 99 4.47 18.55 17.01
N ASP A 100 3.80 19.21 17.96
CA ASP A 100 2.34 19.11 18.11
C ASP A 100 1.63 19.89 17.01
N THR A 101 2.14 21.05 16.61
CA THR A 101 1.66 21.79 15.44
C THR A 101 1.86 21.00 14.15
N ALA A 102 3.01 20.35 13.99
CA ALA A 102 3.28 19.52 12.81
C ALA A 102 2.33 18.33 12.71
N VAL A 103 2.10 17.63 13.81
CA VAL A 103 1.12 16.51 13.89
C VAL A 103 -0.30 16.99 13.58
N ALA A 104 -0.73 18.13 14.17
CA ALA A 104 -2.05 18.69 13.89
C ALA A 104 -2.21 19.09 12.40
N ASN A 105 -1.16 19.61 11.77
CA ASN A 105 -1.17 19.92 10.34
C ASN A 105 -1.26 18.66 9.47
N TYR A 106 -0.58 17.60 9.87
CA TYR A 106 -0.68 16.30 9.21
C TYR A 106 -2.11 15.72 9.30
N ASP A 107 -2.69 15.69 10.49
CA ASP A 107 -4.07 15.20 10.72
C ASP A 107 -5.09 15.99 9.89
N LYS A 108 -4.91 17.31 9.81
CA LYS A 108 -5.72 18.19 8.97
C LYS A 108 -5.55 17.87 7.48
N ALA A 109 -4.33 17.60 7.03
CA ALA A 109 -4.05 17.25 5.64
C ALA A 109 -4.65 15.89 5.27
N VAL A 110 -4.54 14.89 6.15
CA VAL A 110 -5.18 13.56 5.98
C VAL A 110 -6.70 13.71 5.91
N THR A 111 -7.31 14.47 6.82
CA THR A 111 -8.76 14.72 6.84
C THR A 111 -9.22 15.41 5.54
N ALA A 112 -8.49 16.39 5.06
CA ALA A 112 -8.77 17.06 3.79
C ALA A 112 -8.63 16.08 2.60
N GLY A 113 -7.64 15.19 2.65
CA GLY A 113 -7.43 14.13 1.67
C GLY A 113 -8.61 13.15 1.61
N ILE A 114 -9.09 12.66 2.75
CA ILE A 114 -10.26 11.77 2.83
C ILE A 114 -11.50 12.50 2.30
N THR A 115 -11.73 13.74 2.71
CA THR A 115 -12.85 14.57 2.23
C THR A 115 -12.82 14.73 0.70
N SER A 116 -11.63 14.93 0.13
CA SER A 116 -11.45 15.03 -1.32
C SER A 116 -11.78 13.70 -2.03
N ILE A 117 -11.37 12.57 -1.46
CA ILE A 117 -11.69 11.22 -1.98
C ILE A 117 -13.20 11.00 -1.94
N MET A 118 -13.85 11.26 -0.80
CA MET A 118 -15.30 11.14 -0.66
C MET A 118 -16.06 12.00 -1.66
N SER A 119 -15.61 13.24 -1.85
CA SER A 119 -16.20 14.16 -2.84
C SER A 119 -16.11 13.62 -4.26
N LYS A 120 -14.98 13.03 -4.65
CA LYS A 120 -14.79 12.39 -5.97
C LYS A 120 -15.68 11.17 -6.14
N MET A 121 -15.93 10.42 -5.07
CA MET A 121 -16.81 9.25 -5.08
C MET A 121 -18.30 9.63 -5.00
N GLY A 122 -18.63 10.89 -4.71
CA GLY A 122 -20.00 11.36 -4.52
C GLY A 122 -20.63 10.90 -3.21
N ILE A 123 -19.82 10.56 -2.21
CA ILE A 123 -20.28 10.10 -0.89
C ILE A 123 -20.15 11.24 0.11
N SER A 124 -21.27 11.69 0.68
CA SER A 124 -21.34 12.90 1.50
C SER A 124 -21.24 12.66 3.01
N THR A 125 -21.35 11.41 3.48
CA THR A 125 -21.30 11.06 4.91
C THR A 125 -20.32 9.95 5.19
N MET A 126 -19.71 9.96 6.37
CA MET A 126 -18.79 8.86 6.79
C MET A 126 -19.53 7.52 6.87
N GLN A 127 -20.77 7.51 7.35
CA GLN A 127 -21.60 6.30 7.40
C GLN A 127 -21.83 5.71 5.99
N GLY A 128 -22.00 6.56 4.98
CA GLY A 128 -22.14 6.12 3.60
C GLY A 128 -20.82 5.65 2.98
N TYR A 129 -19.69 6.05 3.57
CA TYR A 129 -18.35 5.62 3.10
C TYR A 129 -17.95 4.27 3.71
N HIS A 130 -18.36 3.97 4.95
CA HIS A 130 -18.10 2.70 5.59
C HIS A 130 -18.73 1.55 4.78
N SER A 131 -17.93 0.56 4.44
CA SER A 131 -18.33 -0.62 3.65
C SER A 131 -18.93 -0.29 2.26
N ALA A 132 -18.58 0.84 1.67
CA ALA A 132 -19.13 1.29 0.39
C ALA A 132 -18.66 0.46 -0.82
N GLN A 133 -17.75 -0.49 -0.64
CA GLN A 133 -17.20 -1.37 -1.71
C GLN A 133 -16.66 -0.60 -2.93
N ILE A 134 -15.95 0.48 -2.66
CA ILE A 134 -15.40 1.39 -3.67
C ILE A 134 -13.96 1.04 -4.07
N PHE A 135 -13.42 -0.03 -3.52
CA PHE A 135 -12.06 -0.50 -3.77
C PHE A 135 -12.07 -1.73 -4.68
N GLU A 136 -10.96 -1.95 -5.34
CA GLU A 136 -10.64 -3.17 -6.09
C GLU A 136 -9.36 -3.77 -5.52
N ILE A 137 -9.35 -5.08 -5.34
CA ILE A 137 -8.18 -5.83 -4.88
C ILE A 137 -7.47 -6.41 -6.10
N LEU A 138 -6.14 -6.24 -6.12
CA LEU A 138 -5.28 -6.79 -7.15
C LEU A 138 -4.21 -7.67 -6.50
N GLY A 139 -4.05 -8.88 -7.00
CA GLY A 139 -2.96 -9.77 -6.62
C GLY A 139 -3.19 -10.58 -5.35
N LEU A 140 -4.42 -10.68 -4.84
CA LEU A 140 -4.80 -11.65 -3.82
C LEU A 140 -5.70 -12.73 -4.43
N ASP A 141 -5.63 -13.95 -3.90
CA ASP A 141 -6.44 -15.07 -4.34
C ASP A 141 -7.91 -14.89 -3.93
N ASP A 142 -8.83 -15.45 -4.73
CA ASP A 142 -10.26 -15.25 -4.56
C ASP A 142 -10.76 -15.76 -3.21
N ALA A 143 -10.26 -16.91 -2.73
CA ALA A 143 -10.67 -17.48 -1.45
C ALA A 143 -10.22 -16.58 -0.27
N PHE A 144 -9.04 -15.98 -0.38
CA PHE A 144 -8.53 -15.06 0.62
C PHE A 144 -9.33 -13.73 0.62
N VAL A 145 -9.72 -13.25 -0.57
CA VAL A 145 -10.58 -12.06 -0.70
C VAL A 145 -11.98 -12.35 -0.13
N ASP A 146 -12.57 -13.49 -0.47
CA ASP A 146 -13.90 -13.86 0.03
C ASP A 146 -13.92 -13.99 1.56
N GLU A 147 -12.84 -14.51 2.15
CA GLU A 147 -12.76 -14.69 3.61
C GLU A 147 -12.52 -13.38 4.37
N CYS A 148 -11.59 -12.53 3.90
CA CYS A 148 -11.11 -11.36 4.65
C CYS A 148 -11.69 -10.04 4.16
N PHE A 149 -11.97 -9.93 2.86
CA PHE A 149 -12.43 -8.71 2.19
C PHE A 149 -13.76 -8.94 1.46
N THR A 150 -14.66 -9.67 2.09
CA THR A 150 -15.94 -10.12 1.53
C THR A 150 -16.62 -9.06 0.66
N HIS A 151 -17.04 -9.45 -0.54
CA HIS A 151 -17.68 -8.60 -1.56
C HIS A 151 -16.81 -7.51 -2.19
N THR A 152 -15.52 -7.42 -1.87
CA THR A 152 -14.61 -6.54 -2.61
C THR A 152 -14.34 -7.11 -3.99
N SER A 153 -14.44 -6.28 -5.03
CA SER A 153 -14.17 -6.69 -6.40
C SER A 153 -12.70 -7.09 -6.57
N THR A 154 -12.46 -8.22 -7.22
CA THR A 154 -11.12 -8.63 -7.67
C THR A 154 -11.20 -9.16 -9.10
N ARG A 155 -10.22 -8.83 -9.93
CA ARG A 155 -10.12 -9.29 -11.33
C ARG A 155 -8.80 -9.99 -11.59
N ILE A 156 -7.81 -9.78 -10.74
CA ILE A 156 -6.47 -10.35 -10.85
C ILE A 156 -6.19 -11.06 -9.55
N GLY A 157 -6.24 -12.39 -9.59
CA GLY A 157 -5.85 -13.25 -8.47
C GLY A 157 -4.35 -13.18 -8.19
N GLY A 158 -3.90 -13.89 -7.17
CA GLY A 158 -2.48 -13.91 -6.80
C GLY A 158 -2.20 -14.63 -5.50
N LEU A 159 -1.66 -13.91 -4.51
CA LEU A 159 -1.19 -14.47 -3.25
C LEU A 159 -2.34 -14.88 -2.34
N GLY A 160 -2.27 -16.10 -1.83
CA GLY A 160 -3.05 -16.55 -0.68
C GLY A 160 -2.35 -16.21 0.65
N VAL A 161 -2.89 -16.74 1.74
CA VAL A 161 -2.39 -16.50 3.11
C VAL A 161 -0.89 -16.78 3.25
N GLU A 162 -0.42 -17.91 2.70
CA GLU A 162 1.00 -18.29 2.80
C GLU A 162 1.92 -17.30 2.05
N GLY A 163 1.46 -16.79 0.91
CA GLY A 163 2.21 -15.78 0.14
C GLY A 163 2.33 -14.46 0.91
N VAL A 164 1.23 -13.98 1.48
CA VAL A 164 1.20 -12.76 2.31
C VAL A 164 2.07 -12.94 3.55
N GLN A 165 1.99 -14.09 4.23
CA GLN A 165 2.83 -14.39 5.39
C GLN A 165 4.32 -14.36 5.04
N ARG A 166 4.70 -14.94 3.90
CA ARG A 166 6.10 -14.94 3.45
C ARG A 166 6.61 -13.52 3.25
N GLU A 167 5.86 -12.66 2.56
CA GLU A 167 6.24 -11.26 2.32
C GLU A 167 6.36 -10.47 3.63
N LEU A 168 5.47 -10.71 4.59
CA LEU A 168 5.54 -10.08 5.90
C LEU A 168 6.78 -10.51 6.67
N ASN A 169 7.09 -11.80 6.67
CA ASN A 169 8.29 -12.32 7.32
C ASN A 169 9.57 -11.75 6.69
N GLU A 170 9.62 -11.66 5.36
CA GLU A 170 10.77 -11.06 4.65
C GLU A 170 10.95 -9.56 5.01
N ARG A 171 9.84 -8.81 5.14
CA ARG A 171 9.89 -7.40 5.61
C ARG A 171 10.39 -7.31 7.04
N TYR A 172 9.89 -8.16 7.92
CA TYR A 172 10.30 -8.22 9.31
C TYR A 172 11.80 -8.55 9.45
N ASP A 173 12.26 -9.59 8.76
CA ASP A 173 13.67 -10.00 8.78
C ASP A 173 14.60 -8.89 8.30
N LYS A 174 14.20 -8.17 7.25
CA LYS A 174 14.93 -6.98 6.76
C LYS A 174 14.97 -5.86 7.81
N ALA A 175 13.86 -5.59 8.48
CA ALA A 175 13.79 -4.56 9.52
C ALA A 175 14.69 -4.92 10.71
N ILE A 176 14.65 -6.16 11.19
CA ILE A 176 15.52 -6.65 12.27
C ILE A 176 16.99 -6.64 11.86
N ALA A 177 17.31 -6.92 10.62
CA ALA A 177 18.68 -6.83 10.11
C ALA A 177 19.22 -5.39 10.11
N LEU A 178 18.35 -4.42 9.78
CA LEU A 178 18.68 -2.99 9.83
C LEU A 178 18.89 -2.50 11.27
N ASP A 179 18.07 -2.95 12.22
CA ASP A 179 18.19 -2.58 13.64
C ASP A 179 19.52 -3.04 14.27
N LYS A 180 20.09 -4.13 13.78
CA LYS A 180 21.39 -4.66 14.23
C LYS A 180 22.61 -3.95 13.63
N THR A 181 22.43 -3.11 12.65
CA THR A 181 23.49 -2.30 12.07
C THR A 181 23.53 -0.92 12.74
N PRO A 182 24.73 -0.23 12.82
CA PRO A 182 24.74 1.17 13.20
C PRO A 182 23.72 1.91 12.35
N ALA A 183 22.71 2.51 12.98
CA ALA A 183 21.61 3.14 12.27
C ALA A 183 22.15 4.15 11.25
N PRO A 184 21.85 4.00 9.96
CA PRO A 184 22.14 5.06 9.01
C PRO A 184 21.31 6.28 9.38
N ASP A 185 21.84 7.48 9.16
CA ASP A 185 21.10 8.75 9.40
C ASP A 185 19.77 8.80 8.61
N GLN A 186 19.63 7.96 7.59
CA GLN A 186 18.42 7.83 6.79
C GLN A 186 18.13 6.37 6.48
N LEU A 187 16.85 6.01 6.50
CA LEU A 187 16.42 4.69 6.03
C LEU A 187 16.71 4.51 4.53
N PRO A 188 17.13 3.30 4.10
CA PRO A 188 17.36 3.03 2.70
C PRO A 188 16.08 3.20 1.89
N SER A 189 16.18 3.90 0.75
CA SER A 189 15.07 4.03 -0.20
C SER A 189 15.25 3.00 -1.30
N LEU A 190 14.26 2.11 -1.47
CA LEU A 190 14.26 1.11 -2.54
C LEU A 190 13.94 1.70 -3.94
N GLY A 191 13.62 3.00 -4.01
CA GLY A 191 13.35 3.66 -5.28
C GLY A 191 12.02 3.24 -5.92
N VAL A 192 11.07 2.70 -5.17
CA VAL A 192 9.78 2.20 -5.70
C VAL A 192 8.95 3.31 -6.32
N THR A 193 8.82 4.45 -5.65
CA THR A 193 8.04 5.59 -6.12
C THR A 193 8.85 6.65 -6.87
N SER A 194 10.16 6.70 -6.62
CA SER A 194 11.07 7.66 -7.24
C SER A 194 12.35 6.95 -7.61
N TRP A 195 12.77 7.10 -8.86
CA TRP A 195 14.03 6.51 -9.33
C TRP A 195 15.21 6.89 -8.42
N ARG A 196 16.11 5.94 -8.17
CA ARG A 196 17.35 6.10 -7.42
C ARG A 196 18.54 5.55 -8.24
N PRO A 197 19.69 6.24 -8.22
CA PRO A 197 20.84 5.85 -9.04
C PRO A 197 21.57 4.58 -8.56
N ILE A 198 21.45 4.27 -7.26
CA ILE A 198 22.17 3.16 -6.61
C ILE A 198 21.17 2.36 -5.79
N ASP A 199 21.19 1.05 -5.95
CA ASP A 199 20.41 0.07 -5.20
C ASP A 199 18.87 0.32 -5.22
N GLY A 200 18.40 1.12 -6.20
CA GLY A 200 16.98 1.37 -6.40
C GLY A 200 16.36 0.38 -7.38
N GLU A 201 15.02 0.31 -7.32
CA GLU A 201 14.24 -0.44 -8.30
C GLU A 201 14.45 0.13 -9.72
N GLU A 202 14.45 -0.75 -10.70
CA GLU A 202 14.59 -0.37 -12.11
C GLU A 202 13.32 0.33 -12.61
N HIS A 203 13.49 1.47 -13.25
CA HIS A 203 12.38 2.22 -13.85
C HIS A 203 12.59 2.38 -15.36
N LEU A 204 11.56 2.15 -16.16
CA LEU A 204 11.53 2.47 -17.58
C LEU A 204 11.76 3.97 -17.81
N ILE A 205 11.12 4.80 -17.02
CA ILE A 205 11.26 6.25 -17.04
C ILE A 205 12.33 6.64 -16.01
N ASN A 206 13.52 6.94 -16.50
CA ASN A 206 14.67 7.34 -15.71
C ASN A 206 15.38 8.53 -16.37
N PRO A 207 16.37 9.17 -15.74
CA PRO A 207 17.04 10.34 -16.30
C PRO A 207 17.62 10.14 -17.69
N GLN A 208 18.13 8.95 -18.01
CA GLN A 208 18.69 8.65 -19.33
C GLN A 208 17.61 8.57 -20.41
N THR A 209 16.53 7.82 -20.15
CA THR A 209 15.44 7.68 -21.13
C THR A 209 14.71 9.00 -21.34
N ILE A 210 14.50 9.80 -20.27
CA ILE A 210 13.94 11.15 -20.38
C ILE A 210 14.82 12.06 -21.23
N TYR A 211 16.13 12.07 -20.97
CA TYR A 211 17.09 12.90 -21.71
C TYR A 211 17.09 12.55 -23.20
N LEU A 212 17.23 11.29 -23.55
CA LEU A 212 17.25 10.84 -24.94
C LEU A 212 15.97 11.19 -25.68
N LEU A 213 14.81 10.91 -25.08
CA LEU A 213 13.52 11.23 -25.69
C LEU A 213 13.32 12.73 -25.90
N GLN A 214 13.60 13.53 -24.85
CA GLN A 214 13.42 14.98 -24.93
C GLN A 214 14.32 15.61 -25.99
N ARG A 215 15.56 15.19 -26.08
CA ARG A 215 16.48 15.70 -27.11
C ARG A 215 16.10 15.25 -28.50
N ALA A 216 15.80 13.97 -28.70
CA ALA A 216 15.35 13.46 -29.99
C ALA A 216 14.16 14.26 -30.53
N VAL A 217 13.16 14.55 -29.69
CA VAL A 217 11.97 15.31 -30.10
C VAL A 217 12.28 16.78 -30.36
N ARG A 218 13.10 17.43 -29.52
CA ARG A 218 13.43 18.86 -29.68
C ARG A 218 14.31 19.16 -30.89
N GLU A 219 15.23 18.27 -31.19
CA GLU A 219 16.18 18.42 -32.28
C GLU A 219 15.71 17.76 -33.59
N GLY A 220 14.62 16.98 -33.54
CA GLY A 220 14.14 16.19 -34.68
C GLY A 220 15.09 15.06 -35.07
N ASP A 221 15.91 14.58 -34.12
CA ASP A 221 16.96 13.59 -34.35
C ASP A 221 16.42 12.16 -34.20
N TYR A 222 16.27 11.49 -35.34
CA TYR A 222 15.76 10.11 -35.38
C TYR A 222 16.78 9.08 -34.88
N ASP A 223 18.07 9.33 -35.03
CA ASP A 223 19.10 8.40 -34.52
C ASP A 223 19.12 8.41 -33.00
N MET A 224 18.98 9.56 -32.37
CA MET A 224 18.80 9.68 -30.92
C MET A 224 17.48 9.04 -30.43
N PHE A 225 16.41 9.06 -31.24
CA PHE A 225 15.19 8.32 -30.93
C PHE A 225 15.41 6.80 -30.96
N LYS A 226 16.24 6.29 -31.86
CA LYS A 226 16.63 4.86 -31.85
C LYS A 226 17.42 4.49 -30.58
N GLU A 227 18.33 5.37 -30.13
CA GLU A 227 19.04 5.20 -28.86
C GLU A 227 18.08 5.15 -27.67
N TYR A 228 17.09 6.05 -27.62
CA TYR A 228 16.01 6.00 -26.64
C TYR A 228 15.27 4.66 -26.69
N SER A 229 14.86 4.22 -27.87
CA SER A 229 14.15 2.96 -28.05
C SER A 229 14.98 1.77 -27.58
N ALA A 230 16.28 1.75 -27.90
CA ALA A 230 17.19 0.73 -27.41
C ALA A 230 17.37 0.75 -25.89
N ALA A 231 17.43 1.94 -25.27
CA ALA A 231 17.53 2.10 -23.83
C ALA A 231 16.26 1.63 -23.09
N CYS A 232 15.10 1.65 -23.76
CA CYS A 232 13.85 1.13 -23.19
C CYS A 232 13.74 -0.40 -23.26
N HIS A 233 14.52 -1.07 -24.12
CA HIS A 233 14.40 -2.51 -24.39
C HIS A 233 15.74 -3.22 -24.18
N VAL A 234 16.21 -3.27 -22.95
CA VAL A 234 17.46 -3.95 -22.60
C VAL A 234 17.17 -5.44 -22.32
N PRO A 235 17.74 -6.38 -23.07
CA PRO A 235 17.56 -7.81 -22.81
C PRO A 235 17.94 -8.19 -21.39
N GLY A 236 17.10 -8.98 -20.73
CA GLY A 236 17.31 -9.42 -19.35
C GLY A 236 16.92 -8.41 -18.27
N ARG A 237 16.43 -7.22 -18.65
CA ARG A 237 15.89 -6.21 -17.74
C ARG A 237 14.39 -6.09 -17.95
N ALA A 238 13.60 -6.68 -17.08
CA ALA A 238 12.15 -6.62 -17.13
C ALA A 238 11.64 -5.44 -16.28
N VAL A 239 11.27 -4.33 -16.92
CA VAL A 239 10.71 -3.13 -16.28
C VAL A 239 9.25 -2.88 -16.70
N ALA A 240 8.77 -3.58 -17.71
CA ALA A 240 7.39 -3.58 -18.15
C ALA A 240 6.87 -5.02 -18.24
N LEU A 241 5.57 -5.22 -18.02
CA LEU A 241 4.97 -6.55 -18.07
C LEU A 241 5.27 -7.29 -19.38
N ARG A 242 5.30 -6.58 -20.51
CA ARG A 242 5.63 -7.14 -21.82
C ARG A 242 7.05 -7.72 -21.90
N ASP A 243 7.98 -7.24 -21.07
CA ASP A 243 9.36 -7.73 -21.06
C ASP A 243 9.47 -9.14 -20.46
N LEU A 244 8.41 -9.57 -19.76
CA LEU A 244 8.27 -10.94 -19.23
C LEU A 244 7.59 -11.90 -20.20
N LEU A 245 7.13 -11.40 -21.36
CA LEU A 245 6.42 -12.20 -22.37
C LEU A 245 7.32 -12.50 -23.54
N ASP A 246 7.20 -13.71 -24.09
CA ASP A 246 7.89 -14.11 -25.30
C ASP A 246 6.88 -14.63 -26.33
N PHE A 247 7.27 -14.65 -27.61
CA PHE A 247 6.46 -15.20 -28.67
C PHE A 247 6.66 -16.71 -28.75
N ALA A 248 5.58 -17.46 -28.65
CA ALA A 248 5.55 -18.90 -28.86
C ALA A 248 4.80 -19.20 -30.18
N PRO A 249 5.49 -19.27 -31.34
CA PRO A 249 4.85 -19.57 -32.62
C PRO A 249 4.13 -20.92 -32.56
N GLN A 250 2.85 -20.93 -32.93
CA GLN A 250 2.01 -22.14 -32.90
C GLN A 250 2.09 -22.93 -34.23
N GLY A 251 2.75 -22.40 -35.24
CA GLY A 251 2.88 -23.01 -36.56
C GLY A 251 3.83 -22.29 -37.49
N ALA A 252 3.86 -22.67 -38.74
CA ALA A 252 4.60 -21.99 -39.79
C ALA A 252 4.04 -20.59 -40.04
N PRO A 253 4.87 -19.60 -40.46
CA PRO A 253 4.37 -18.29 -40.86
C PRO A 253 3.31 -18.40 -41.95
N VAL A 254 2.21 -17.68 -41.78
CA VAL A 254 1.11 -17.60 -42.76
C VAL A 254 1.22 -16.27 -43.49
N PRO A 255 1.06 -16.22 -44.84
CA PRO A 255 0.98 -14.95 -45.58
C PRO A 255 -0.17 -14.08 -45.09
N ILE A 256 -0.02 -12.76 -45.20
CA ILE A 256 -1.02 -11.79 -44.74
C ILE A 256 -2.35 -11.93 -45.49
N ASP A 257 -2.31 -12.50 -46.71
CA ASP A 257 -3.45 -12.62 -47.61
C ASP A 257 -4.27 -13.90 -47.37
N GLU A 258 -3.85 -14.75 -46.45
CA GLU A 258 -4.57 -15.95 -45.98
C GLU A 258 -5.15 -15.73 -44.57
#